data_6b397020e70e48257011ef6845111447
#
_entry.id   6b397020e70e48257011ef6845111447
#
_cell.length_a   1.000
_cell.length_b   1.000
_cell.length_c   1.000
_cell.angle_alpha   90.00
_cell.angle_beta   90.00
_cell.angle_gamma   90.00
#
_symmetry.space_group_name_H-M   'P 1'
#
loop_
_entity.id
_entity.type
_entity.pdbx_description
1 polymer ?
#
loop_
_entity_poly.entity_id
_entity_poly.type
_entity_poly.pdbx_seq_one_letter_code
_entity_poly.pdbx_strand_id
1 'polypeptide(L)'
;MCECGKVAVIDHHRKGVGFIEHADLVCHEPYSSSASELVTELLQYVGDRDDKPSRVEAEGLLSGIMLDTRDFTLHTGVRTFEAAAALRRYGAETERVRQLFDVTMVEYNAKADLVEAAQMYRSCAISVSGEVPPEARVAIAQAANDLLTIQWLLPVL
;
A
#
# COMPACT_ATOMS: atom_id res chain seq x y z
N MET A 1 -28.06 4.62 -3.91
CA MET A 1 -27.13 4.55 -5.07
C MET A 1 -26.78 5.98 -5.42
N CYS A 2 -25.51 6.39 -5.37
CA CYS A 2 -25.12 7.68 -5.94
C CYS A 2 -25.31 7.58 -7.45
N GLU A 3 -26.10 8.46 -8.03
CA GLU A 3 -26.21 8.61 -9.48
C GLU A 3 -24.94 9.34 -9.97
N CYS A 4 -23.86 8.57 -10.19
CA CYS A 4 -22.68 9.10 -10.85
C CYS A 4 -22.95 9.17 -12.36
N GLY A 5 -22.69 10.33 -12.97
CA GLY A 5 -22.91 10.51 -14.41
C GLY A 5 -21.93 9.71 -15.28
N LYS A 6 -20.70 9.44 -14.77
CA LYS A 6 -19.66 8.62 -15.42
C LYS A 6 -18.84 7.89 -14.37
N VAL A 7 -18.35 6.70 -14.69
CA VAL A 7 -17.56 5.86 -13.80
C VAL A 7 -16.22 5.52 -14.47
N ALA A 8 -15.12 5.79 -13.76
CA ALA A 8 -13.80 5.34 -14.14
C ALA A 8 -13.29 4.36 -13.10
N VAL A 9 -12.73 3.24 -13.52
CA VAL A 9 -12.10 2.23 -12.65
C VAL A 9 -10.61 2.18 -12.98
N ILE A 10 -9.79 2.42 -11.98
CA ILE A 10 -8.34 2.25 -12.04
C ILE A 10 -7.96 1.26 -10.96
N ASP A 11 -7.48 0.08 -11.35
CA ASP A 11 -7.25 -1.02 -10.43
C ASP A 11 -6.06 -1.89 -10.86
N HIS A 12 -5.29 -2.38 -9.87
CA HIS A 12 -4.18 -3.30 -10.07
C HIS A 12 -4.41 -4.69 -9.44
N HIS A 13 -5.53 -4.90 -8.77
CA HIS A 13 -5.85 -6.20 -8.18
C HIS A 13 -6.25 -7.23 -9.24
N ARG A 14 -6.13 -8.50 -8.91
CA ARG A 14 -6.71 -9.56 -9.76
C ARG A 14 -8.23 -9.44 -9.76
N LYS A 15 -8.85 -9.57 -10.93
CA LYS A 15 -10.31 -9.51 -11.06
C LYS A 15 -10.96 -10.56 -10.17
N GLY A 16 -11.78 -10.09 -9.22
CA GLY A 16 -12.63 -10.92 -8.38
C GLY A 16 -14.07 -10.94 -8.90
N VAL A 17 -14.93 -11.70 -8.21
CA VAL A 17 -16.36 -11.85 -8.56
C VAL A 17 -17.13 -10.52 -8.51
N GLY A 18 -16.64 -9.55 -7.71
CA GLY A 18 -17.25 -8.22 -7.56
C GLY A 18 -16.63 -7.13 -8.44
N PHE A 19 -15.91 -7.49 -9.51
CA PHE A 19 -15.33 -6.51 -10.43
C PHE A 19 -16.40 -5.67 -11.11
N ILE A 20 -16.15 -4.35 -11.21
CA ILE A 20 -17.09 -3.40 -11.84
C ILE A 20 -16.96 -3.54 -13.36
N GLU A 21 -17.93 -4.22 -13.99
CA GLU A 21 -17.90 -4.49 -15.43
C GLU A 21 -18.39 -3.30 -16.28
N HIS A 22 -19.28 -2.47 -15.73
CA HIS A 22 -19.93 -1.37 -16.44
C HIS A 22 -19.36 -0.02 -16.00
N ALA A 23 -18.19 0.33 -16.51
CA ALA A 23 -17.58 1.62 -16.34
C ALA A 23 -17.31 2.27 -17.69
N ASP A 24 -17.33 3.61 -17.74
CA ASP A 24 -17.02 4.39 -18.95
C ASP A 24 -15.53 4.28 -19.31
N LEU A 25 -14.68 4.14 -18.30
CA LEU A 25 -13.24 3.91 -18.44
C LEU A 25 -12.80 2.79 -17.48
N VAL A 26 -12.03 1.84 -18.00
CA VAL A 26 -11.38 0.80 -17.18
C VAL A 26 -9.90 0.77 -17.51
N CYS A 27 -9.07 1.11 -16.50
CA CYS A 27 -7.63 0.91 -16.53
C CYS A 27 -7.29 -0.16 -15.50
N HIS A 28 -7.11 -1.40 -15.95
CA HIS A 28 -6.87 -2.55 -15.08
C HIS A 28 -5.56 -3.23 -15.45
N GLU A 29 -4.55 -3.07 -14.59
CA GLU A 29 -3.17 -3.52 -14.80
C GLU A 29 -2.65 -4.31 -13.59
N PRO A 30 -2.87 -5.64 -13.54
CA PRO A 30 -2.47 -6.47 -12.40
C PRO A 30 -0.96 -6.58 -12.15
N TYR A 31 -0.16 -6.11 -13.08
CA TYR A 31 1.31 -6.10 -12.98
C TYR A 31 1.87 -4.76 -12.50
N SER A 32 1.02 -3.74 -12.35
CA SER A 32 1.41 -2.47 -11.75
C SER A 32 1.62 -2.63 -10.24
N SER A 33 2.53 -1.87 -9.67
CA SER A 33 2.82 -1.92 -8.23
C SER A 33 1.66 -1.45 -7.37
N SER A 34 0.88 -0.51 -7.89
CA SER A 34 -0.23 0.11 -7.17
C SER A 34 -1.17 0.85 -8.12
N ALA A 35 -2.40 1.10 -7.69
CA ALA A 35 -3.31 2.01 -8.40
C ALA A 35 -2.74 3.45 -8.44
N SER A 36 -1.97 3.86 -7.44
CA SER A 36 -1.30 5.16 -7.40
C SER A 36 -0.23 5.31 -8.49
N GLU A 37 0.49 4.24 -8.85
CA GLU A 37 1.39 4.21 -10.01
C GLU A 37 0.61 4.50 -11.29
N LEU A 38 -0.49 3.77 -11.53
CA LEU A 38 -1.33 3.95 -12.71
C LEU A 38 -1.91 5.37 -12.82
N VAL A 39 -2.42 5.91 -11.72
CA VAL A 39 -2.93 7.30 -11.68
C VAL A 39 -1.80 8.27 -12.01
N THR A 40 -0.61 8.07 -11.42
CA THR A 40 0.54 8.95 -11.68
C THR A 40 0.98 8.91 -13.15
N GLU A 41 0.94 7.75 -13.79
CA GLU A 41 1.22 7.64 -15.22
C GLU A 41 0.17 8.40 -16.05
N LEU A 42 -1.12 8.23 -15.75
CA LEU A 42 -2.20 8.91 -16.46
C LEU A 42 -2.09 10.44 -16.33
N LEU A 43 -1.73 10.95 -15.14
CA LEU A 43 -1.55 12.38 -14.90
C LEU A 43 -0.45 13.02 -15.76
N GLN A 44 0.51 12.25 -16.25
CA GLN A 44 1.55 12.77 -17.14
C GLN A 44 1.02 13.11 -18.54
N TYR A 45 -0.14 12.57 -18.92
CA TYR A 45 -0.82 12.83 -20.20
C TYR A 45 -1.89 13.89 -20.12
N VAL A 46 -2.24 14.38 -18.92
CA VAL A 46 -3.17 15.50 -18.73
C VAL A 46 -2.45 16.79 -19.13
N GLY A 47 -2.97 17.46 -20.15
CA GLY A 47 -2.22 18.41 -20.98
C GLY A 47 -1.95 19.79 -20.40
N ASP A 48 -2.77 20.31 -19.47
CA ASP A 48 -2.66 21.68 -18.99
C ASP A 48 -1.86 21.78 -17.69
N ARG A 49 -1.10 22.89 -17.54
CA ARG A 49 -0.27 23.13 -16.37
C ARG A 49 -1.10 23.26 -15.07
N ASP A 50 -2.35 23.67 -15.20
CA ASP A 50 -3.25 23.92 -14.07
C ASP A 50 -3.89 22.62 -13.54
N ASP A 51 -3.84 21.54 -14.32
CA ASP A 51 -4.38 20.23 -13.96
C ASP A 51 -3.32 19.28 -13.31
N LYS A 52 -2.13 19.78 -13.00
CA LYS A 52 -1.10 18.99 -12.34
C LYS A 52 -1.40 18.82 -10.86
N PRO A 53 -1.08 17.65 -10.29
CA PRO A 53 -1.30 17.42 -8.88
C PRO A 53 -0.55 18.46 -8.01
N SER A 54 -1.22 18.94 -7.00
CA SER A 54 -0.61 19.72 -5.93
C SER A 54 0.38 18.86 -5.16
N ARG A 55 1.26 19.47 -4.37
CA ARG A 55 2.20 18.75 -3.52
C ARG A 55 1.51 17.72 -2.63
N VAL A 56 0.38 18.08 -2.00
CA VAL A 56 -0.35 17.18 -1.08
C VAL A 56 -0.91 15.97 -1.82
N GLU A 57 -1.46 16.18 -3.01
CA GLU A 57 -1.94 15.08 -3.86
C GLU A 57 -0.80 14.18 -4.33
N ALA A 58 0.34 14.78 -4.69
CA ALA A 58 1.54 14.02 -5.06
C ALA A 58 2.12 13.23 -3.87
N GLU A 59 2.08 13.77 -2.65
CA GLU A 59 2.46 13.08 -1.42
C GLU A 59 1.49 11.91 -1.14
N GLY A 60 0.18 12.11 -1.34
CA GLY A 60 -0.83 11.06 -1.23
C GLY A 60 -0.62 9.92 -2.21
N LEU A 61 -0.36 10.22 -3.49
CA LEU A 61 -0.06 9.20 -4.50
C LEU A 61 1.24 8.45 -4.19
N LEU A 62 2.28 9.17 -3.75
CA LEU A 62 3.54 8.54 -3.37
C LEU A 62 3.37 7.63 -2.15
N SER A 63 2.52 8.01 -1.19
CA SER A 63 2.22 7.16 -0.04
C SER A 63 1.56 5.84 -0.45
N GLY A 64 0.64 5.88 -1.43
CA GLY A 64 0.02 4.66 -1.98
C GLY A 64 1.04 3.73 -2.64
N ILE A 65 1.98 4.28 -3.43
CA ILE A 65 3.08 3.49 -4.01
C ILE A 65 3.93 2.86 -2.89
N MET A 66 4.35 3.66 -1.90
CA MET A 66 5.21 3.17 -0.81
C MET A 66 4.51 2.10 0.04
N LEU A 67 3.20 2.22 0.26
CA LEU A 67 2.42 1.23 1.00
C LEU A 67 2.38 -0.11 0.27
N ASP A 68 1.96 -0.12 -0.98
CA ASP A 68 1.76 -1.34 -1.78
C ASP A 68 3.09 -2.05 -2.10
N THR A 69 4.18 -1.27 -2.22
CA THR A 69 5.51 -1.80 -2.51
C THR A 69 6.35 -2.09 -1.27
N ARG A 70 5.84 -1.84 -0.08
CA ARG A 70 6.63 -1.88 1.17
C ARG A 70 7.94 -1.10 1.03
N ASP A 71 7.84 0.20 0.85
CA ASP A 71 9.00 1.08 0.63
C ASP A 71 9.89 0.62 -0.55
N PHE A 72 9.27 0.34 -1.69
CA PHE A 72 9.96 -0.10 -2.92
C PHE A 72 10.70 -1.45 -2.80
N THR A 73 10.28 -2.31 -1.86
CA THR A 73 10.88 -3.62 -1.65
C THR A 73 10.19 -4.71 -2.46
N LEU A 74 8.86 -4.65 -2.62
CA LEU A 74 8.06 -5.66 -3.32
C LEU A 74 7.37 -5.07 -4.55
N HIS A 75 7.16 -5.92 -5.56
CA HIS A 75 6.40 -5.58 -6.78
C HIS A 75 6.85 -4.28 -7.46
N THR A 76 8.12 -3.91 -7.31
CA THR A 76 8.68 -2.66 -7.80
C THR A 76 9.39 -2.88 -9.12
N GLY A 77 8.95 -2.17 -10.14
CA GLY A 77 9.55 -2.14 -11.48
C GLY A 77 10.10 -0.77 -11.84
N VAL A 78 10.63 -0.65 -13.08
CA VAL A 78 11.12 0.63 -13.61
C VAL A 78 9.99 1.67 -13.61
N ARG A 79 8.78 1.29 -14.03
CA ARG A 79 7.60 2.16 -14.04
C ARG A 79 7.30 2.76 -12.67
N THR A 80 7.46 1.95 -11.61
CA THR A 80 7.24 2.40 -10.22
C THR A 80 8.20 3.52 -9.83
N PHE A 81 9.49 3.39 -10.19
CA PHE A 81 10.48 4.44 -9.93
C PHE A 81 10.25 5.68 -10.80
N GLU A 82 9.82 5.52 -12.05
CA GLU A 82 9.45 6.63 -12.94
C GLU A 82 8.25 7.41 -12.40
N ALA A 83 7.21 6.71 -11.91
CA ALA A 83 6.07 7.31 -11.23
C ALA A 83 6.51 8.07 -9.97
N ALA A 84 7.32 7.46 -9.11
CA ALA A 84 7.86 8.11 -7.93
C ALA A 84 8.69 9.36 -8.28
N ALA A 85 9.51 9.29 -9.34
CA ALA A 85 10.27 10.44 -9.83
C ALA A 85 9.36 11.55 -10.37
N ALA A 86 8.25 11.21 -11.04
CA ALA A 86 7.24 12.18 -11.47
C ALA A 86 6.60 12.89 -10.27
N LEU A 87 6.21 12.14 -9.23
CA LEU A 87 5.63 12.70 -8.01
C LEU A 87 6.63 13.61 -7.27
N ARG A 88 7.91 13.26 -7.26
CA ARG A 88 8.96 14.15 -6.76
C ARG A 88 9.05 15.45 -7.55
N ARG A 89 8.89 15.42 -8.87
CA ARG A 89 8.82 16.66 -9.69
C ARG A 89 7.60 17.51 -9.38
N TYR A 90 6.48 16.91 -8.96
CA TYR A 90 5.30 17.61 -8.47
C TYR A 90 5.44 18.11 -7.02
N GLY A 91 6.59 17.89 -6.38
CA GLY A 91 6.93 18.43 -5.07
C GLY A 91 6.68 17.49 -3.89
N ALA A 92 6.34 16.23 -4.13
CA ALA A 92 6.20 15.27 -3.04
C ALA A 92 7.54 15.11 -2.27
N GLU A 93 7.50 15.13 -0.94
CA GLU A 93 8.64 14.94 -0.06
C GLU A 93 8.55 13.59 0.67
N THR A 94 9.52 12.71 0.44
CA THR A 94 9.52 11.36 1.02
C THR A 94 9.53 11.36 2.55
N GLU A 95 10.16 12.34 3.18
CA GLU A 95 10.17 12.48 4.63
C GLU A 95 8.74 12.73 5.17
N ARG A 96 7.99 13.62 4.52
CA ARG A 96 6.60 13.91 4.89
C ARG A 96 5.69 12.72 4.63
N VAL A 97 5.92 12.00 3.52
CA VAL A 97 5.18 10.77 3.23
C VAL A 97 5.43 9.73 4.30
N ARG A 98 6.67 9.58 4.78
CA ARG A 98 6.98 8.66 5.88
C ARG A 98 6.26 9.00 7.18
N GLN A 99 6.08 10.30 7.48
CA GLN A 99 5.32 10.73 8.65
C GLN A 99 3.85 10.29 8.63
N LEU A 100 3.28 10.02 7.44
CA LEU A 100 1.93 9.45 7.33
C LEU A 100 1.83 8.00 7.85
N PHE A 101 2.97 7.32 7.97
CA PHE A 101 3.06 5.95 8.47
C PHE A 101 3.58 5.87 9.92
N ASP A 102 3.74 7.01 10.58
CA ASP A 102 4.13 7.03 11.98
C ASP A 102 3.07 6.33 12.83
N VAL A 103 3.54 5.48 13.72
CA VAL A 103 2.69 4.67 14.59
C VAL A 103 2.68 5.23 16.01
N THR A 104 1.56 5.10 16.69
CA THR A 104 1.46 5.44 18.11
C THR A 104 2.16 4.40 18.99
N MET A 105 2.50 4.75 20.22
CA MET A 105 3.05 3.80 21.19
C MET A 105 2.07 2.64 21.46
N VAL A 106 0.77 2.89 21.40
CA VAL A 106 -0.27 1.85 21.58
C VAL A 106 -0.21 0.83 20.45
N GLU A 107 -0.15 1.29 19.20
CA GLU A 107 -0.02 0.43 18.02
C GLU A 107 1.29 -0.33 18.02
N TYR A 108 2.39 0.35 18.39
CA TYR A 108 3.70 -0.27 18.48
C TYR A 108 3.73 -1.41 19.51
N ASN A 109 3.20 -1.18 20.71
CA ASN A 109 3.14 -2.19 21.77
C ASN A 109 2.24 -3.36 21.35
N ALA A 110 1.04 -3.09 20.80
CA ALA A 110 0.14 -4.13 20.32
C ALA A 110 0.78 -5.00 19.24
N LYS A 111 1.56 -4.40 18.33
CA LYS A 111 2.33 -5.14 17.33
C LYS A 111 3.43 -5.98 17.97
N ALA A 112 4.19 -5.42 18.91
CA ALA A 112 5.27 -6.12 19.60
C ALA A 112 4.74 -7.33 20.39
N ASP A 113 3.65 -7.17 21.11
CA ASP A 113 3.00 -8.26 21.88
C ASP A 113 2.58 -9.41 20.95
N LEU A 114 2.02 -9.08 19.78
CA LEU A 114 1.64 -10.08 18.77
C LEU A 114 2.85 -10.82 18.20
N VAL A 115 3.95 -10.13 17.93
CA VAL A 115 5.17 -10.76 17.43
C VAL A 115 5.81 -11.64 18.50
N GLU A 116 5.87 -11.18 19.76
CA GLU A 116 6.43 -11.94 20.90
C GLU A 116 5.61 -13.20 21.21
N ALA A 117 4.27 -13.11 21.11
CA ALA A 117 3.38 -14.25 21.34
C ALA A 117 3.40 -15.30 20.21
N ALA A 118 4.10 -15.04 19.12
CA ALA A 118 4.08 -15.92 17.97
C ALA A 118 4.80 -17.26 18.25
N GLN A 119 4.16 -18.34 17.84
CA GLN A 119 4.69 -19.69 17.96
C GLN A 119 4.79 -20.34 16.58
N MET A 120 5.87 -21.09 16.36
CA MET A 120 6.01 -21.88 15.14
C MET A 120 5.25 -23.18 15.22
N TYR A 121 4.37 -23.40 14.27
CA TYR A 121 3.74 -24.69 14.05
C TYR A 121 3.95 -25.12 12.60
N ARG A 122 4.77 -26.13 12.38
CA ARG A 122 5.25 -26.55 11.05
C ARG A 122 5.94 -25.37 10.34
N SER A 123 5.44 -24.95 9.17
CA SER A 123 5.97 -23.81 8.41
C SER A 123 5.15 -22.54 8.55
N CYS A 124 4.35 -22.43 9.61
CA CYS A 124 3.49 -21.27 9.88
C CYS A 124 3.84 -20.65 11.23
N ALA A 125 3.93 -19.33 11.29
CA ALA A 125 3.93 -18.59 12.54
C ALA A 125 2.48 -18.30 12.94
N ILE A 126 2.09 -18.69 14.15
CA ILE A 126 0.74 -18.48 14.68
C ILE A 126 0.86 -17.59 15.91
N SER A 127 0.18 -16.45 15.89
CA SER A 127 0.05 -15.59 17.05
C SER A 127 -1.43 -15.44 17.41
N VAL A 128 -1.73 -15.50 18.69
CA VAL A 128 -3.08 -15.30 19.22
C VAL A 128 -3.00 -14.23 20.28
N SER A 129 -3.78 -13.17 20.12
CA SER A 129 -3.95 -12.15 21.14
C SER A 129 -5.36 -12.15 21.68
N GLY A 130 -5.55 -11.50 22.84
CA GLY A 130 -6.86 -11.16 23.36
C GLY A 130 -7.56 -10.06 22.52
N GLU A 131 -8.36 -9.22 23.19
CA GLU A 131 -8.98 -8.08 22.50
C GLU A 131 -7.93 -7.06 22.07
N VAL A 132 -7.88 -6.76 20.78
CA VAL A 132 -7.06 -5.68 20.22
C VAL A 132 -7.94 -4.44 20.11
N PRO A 133 -7.53 -3.30 20.68
CA PRO A 133 -8.26 -2.04 20.56
C PRO A 133 -8.52 -1.69 19.09
N PRO A 134 -9.68 -1.08 18.76
CA PRO A 134 -10.02 -0.72 17.38
C PRO A 134 -8.92 0.11 16.68
N GLU A 135 -8.28 1.01 17.40
CA GLU A 135 -7.17 1.86 16.93
C GLU A 135 -5.89 1.06 16.61
N ALA A 136 -5.73 -0.10 17.24
CA ALA A 136 -4.54 -0.96 17.03
C ALA A 136 -4.81 -2.12 16.03
N ARG A 137 -5.94 -2.15 15.33
CA ARG A 137 -6.25 -3.23 14.37
C ARG A 137 -5.22 -3.34 13.24
N VAL A 138 -4.65 -2.22 12.83
CA VAL A 138 -3.59 -2.19 11.80
C VAL A 138 -2.35 -2.93 12.28
N ALA A 139 -2.08 -2.93 13.59
CA ALA A 139 -0.96 -3.64 14.18
C ALA A 139 -1.00 -5.16 13.92
N ILE A 140 -2.19 -5.75 13.76
CA ILE A 140 -2.33 -7.19 13.43
C ILE A 140 -1.73 -7.49 12.06
N ALA A 141 -2.06 -6.69 11.05
CA ALA A 141 -1.53 -6.87 9.71
C ALA A 141 -0.02 -6.56 9.66
N GLN A 142 0.43 -5.56 10.41
CA GLN A 142 1.85 -5.22 10.53
C GLN A 142 2.63 -6.33 11.22
N ALA A 143 2.12 -6.91 12.32
CA ALA A 143 2.73 -8.04 13.01
C ALA A 143 2.86 -9.27 12.10
N ALA A 144 1.81 -9.59 11.33
CA ALA A 144 1.87 -10.67 10.36
C ALA A 144 2.95 -10.44 9.29
N ASN A 145 3.12 -9.20 8.83
CA ASN A 145 4.17 -8.84 7.90
C ASN A 145 5.57 -8.96 8.52
N ASP A 146 5.74 -8.50 9.77
CA ASP A 146 7.02 -8.61 10.48
C ASP A 146 7.41 -10.08 10.69
N LEU A 147 6.45 -10.94 11.07
CA LEU A 147 6.66 -12.38 11.22
C LEU A 147 7.16 -13.06 9.92
N LEU A 148 6.77 -12.56 8.75
CA LEU A 148 7.27 -13.06 7.47
C LEU A 148 8.75 -12.71 7.21
N THR A 149 9.27 -11.67 7.86
CA THR A 149 10.66 -11.22 7.70
C THR A 149 11.61 -11.85 8.70
N ILE A 150 11.10 -12.45 9.78
CA ILE A 150 11.91 -13.12 10.79
C ILE A 150 12.40 -14.45 10.23
N GLN A 151 13.72 -14.61 10.20
CA GLN A 151 14.33 -15.90 9.85
C GLN A 151 14.16 -16.87 11.02
N TRP A 152 13.17 -17.75 10.89
CA TRP A 152 13.01 -18.85 11.83
C TRP A 152 14.12 -19.86 11.59
N LEU A 153 14.97 -20.07 12.59
CA LEU A 153 15.97 -21.14 12.56
C LEU A 153 15.24 -22.48 12.50
N LEU A 154 15.06 -23.03 11.31
CA LEU A 154 14.77 -24.44 11.17
C LEU A 154 15.99 -25.18 11.70
N PRO A 155 15.85 -26.12 12.67
CA PRO A 155 16.94 -27.00 12.99
C PRO A 155 17.33 -27.71 11.69
N VAL A 156 18.57 -27.49 11.26
CA VAL A 156 19.17 -28.26 10.16
C VAL A 156 19.29 -29.69 10.73
N LEU A 157 18.42 -30.59 10.25
CA LEU A 157 18.55 -32.04 10.47
C LEU A 157 19.64 -32.56 9.59
#